data_08a6d55d71c904fcf89b815d73a34195
#
_entry.id   08a6d55d71c904fcf89b815d73a34195
#
_cell.length_a   1.000
_cell.length_b   1.000
_cell.length_c   1.000
_cell.angle_alpha   90.00
_cell.angle_beta   90.00
_cell.angle_gamma   90.00
#
_symmetry.space_group_name_H-M   'P 1'
#
loop_
_entity.id
_entity.type
_entity.pdbx_description
1 polymer ?
#
loop_
_entity_poly.entity_id
_entity_poly.type
_entity_poly.pdbx_seq_one_letter_code
_entity_poly.pdbx_strand_id
1 'polypeptide(L)'
;MIKVVAIAAMLALSGPSIPATAQDDAGFQTYLQSLWPKAQAMGISRRTFDSVVPTLTFNPRVIELDRNQPGTSTTSAIPAFAPYRDKHVDAARINRGRTKYAELRPLLARIEAETGVPEAMMVAIYGKETNYGSYMGDFDLPRSLATLAYEGRRRPLFEGEFLATLKMLDRGYPREQLVGSWAGAFGYPQFLPSVYLRLAKDGDGDGRANIRTSEADALASIANYFYQSGWRRGEGWGFAVSVPASLDRTAIATKLNSPRCPRVFERHSQWKSMDEWRALGITPRSGVWPRGDTFATLIEPDGPNATGYLLTGNYKVILDYNCSNFYGLTVGLLSDAVSR
;
A
#
# COMPACT_ATOMS: atom_id res chain seq x y z
N MET A 1 10.18 -28.24 -82.01
CA MET A 1 10.43 -26.96 -81.27
C MET A 1 10.24 -27.22 -79.81
N ILE A 2 11.34 -27.41 -79.07
CA ILE A 2 11.36 -27.69 -77.62
C ILE A 2 11.65 -26.39 -76.89
N LYS A 3 10.71 -25.93 -76.09
CA LYS A 3 10.91 -24.75 -75.23
C LYS A 3 11.55 -25.17 -73.89
N VAL A 4 12.78 -24.70 -73.65
CA VAL A 4 13.49 -24.84 -72.39
C VAL A 4 12.98 -23.77 -71.45
N VAL A 5 12.41 -24.20 -70.31
CA VAL A 5 12.02 -23.32 -69.21
C VAL A 5 13.17 -23.34 -68.20
N ALA A 6 13.81 -22.16 -67.96
CA ALA A 6 14.82 -21.97 -66.96
C ALA A 6 14.12 -21.70 -65.59
N ILE A 7 14.37 -22.57 -64.61
CA ILE A 7 13.95 -22.40 -63.25
C ILE A 7 15.04 -21.61 -62.51
N ALA A 8 14.77 -20.36 -62.14
CA ALA A 8 15.64 -19.60 -61.29
C ALA A 8 15.39 -20.02 -59.82
N ALA A 9 16.38 -20.61 -59.17
CA ALA A 9 16.37 -20.93 -57.75
C ALA A 9 16.63 -19.64 -56.94
N MET A 10 15.60 -19.12 -56.25
CA MET A 10 15.79 -18.10 -55.23
C MET A 10 16.34 -18.75 -53.95
N LEU A 11 17.58 -18.48 -53.60
CA LEU A 11 18.15 -18.75 -52.30
C LEU A 11 17.53 -17.75 -51.31
N ALA A 12 16.61 -18.23 -50.46
CA ALA A 12 16.15 -17.48 -49.28
C ALA A 12 17.27 -17.53 -48.24
N LEU A 13 17.90 -16.39 -47.99
CA LEU A 13 18.79 -16.17 -46.85
C LEU A 13 17.95 -16.14 -45.61
N SER A 14 17.82 -17.27 -44.89
CA SER A 14 17.29 -17.32 -43.55
C SER A 14 18.36 -16.73 -42.61
N GLY A 15 18.20 -15.46 -42.26
CA GLY A 15 18.95 -14.87 -41.15
C GLY A 15 18.57 -15.54 -39.80
N PRO A 16 19.49 -15.58 -38.83
CA PRO A 16 19.19 -16.15 -37.52
C PRO A 16 17.99 -15.43 -36.88
N SER A 17 16.91 -16.15 -36.60
CA SER A 17 15.79 -15.63 -35.81
C SER A 17 16.25 -15.41 -34.39
N ILE A 18 16.33 -14.15 -33.99
CA ILE A 18 16.58 -13.76 -32.58
C ILE A 18 15.38 -14.28 -31.79
N PRO A 19 15.57 -15.05 -30.70
CA PRO A 19 14.47 -15.49 -29.85
C PRO A 19 13.70 -14.28 -29.30
N ALA A 20 12.38 -14.34 -29.20
CA ALA A 20 11.49 -13.24 -28.77
C ALA A 20 11.93 -12.62 -27.44
N THR A 21 12.49 -13.42 -26.53
CA THR A 21 13.06 -12.96 -25.23
C THR A 21 14.24 -12.00 -25.40
N ALA A 22 15.10 -12.21 -26.42
CA ALA A 22 16.25 -11.33 -26.65
C ALA A 22 15.83 -9.98 -27.29
N GLN A 23 14.74 -9.97 -28.02
CA GLN A 23 14.19 -8.75 -28.63
C GLN A 23 13.46 -7.89 -27.55
N ASP A 24 12.78 -8.53 -26.60
CA ASP A 24 12.18 -7.87 -25.43
C ASP A 24 13.25 -7.24 -24.52
N ASP A 25 14.37 -7.92 -24.29
CA ASP A 25 15.47 -7.41 -23.47
C ASP A 25 16.18 -6.21 -24.12
N ALA A 26 16.35 -6.18 -25.46
CA ALA A 26 16.96 -5.03 -26.14
C ALA A 26 16.07 -3.79 -26.10
N GLY A 27 14.76 -3.94 -26.32
CA GLY A 27 13.78 -2.86 -26.18
C GLY A 27 13.68 -2.34 -24.74
N PHE A 28 13.71 -3.25 -23.79
CA PHE A 28 13.73 -2.95 -22.35
C PHE A 28 14.94 -2.10 -21.95
N GLN A 29 16.15 -2.53 -22.36
CA GLN A 29 17.37 -1.77 -22.06
C GLN A 29 17.39 -0.39 -22.73
N THR A 30 16.94 -0.30 -24.01
CA THR A 30 16.81 0.99 -24.70
C THR A 30 15.87 1.94 -23.94
N TYR A 31 14.73 1.43 -23.48
CA TYR A 31 13.81 2.21 -22.65
C TYR A 31 14.46 2.67 -21.35
N LEU A 32 15.14 1.79 -20.62
CA LEU A 32 15.77 2.16 -19.35
C LEU A 32 16.85 3.23 -19.55
N GLN A 33 17.67 3.11 -20.60
CA GLN A 33 18.67 4.15 -20.94
C GLN A 33 18.03 5.51 -21.25
N SER A 34 16.84 5.52 -21.87
CA SER A 34 16.09 6.75 -22.14
C SER A 34 15.64 7.49 -20.87
N LEU A 35 15.64 6.86 -19.71
CA LEU A 35 15.27 7.46 -18.43
C LEU A 35 16.38 8.32 -17.80
N TRP A 36 17.59 8.31 -18.38
CA TRP A 36 18.72 9.09 -17.82
C TRP A 36 18.38 10.57 -17.54
N PRO A 37 17.76 11.34 -18.45
CA PRO A 37 17.43 12.74 -18.16
C PRO A 37 16.54 12.92 -16.92
N LYS A 38 15.60 11.99 -16.70
CA LYS A 38 14.73 12.01 -15.52
C LYS A 38 15.50 11.62 -14.25
N ALA A 39 16.36 10.61 -14.32
CA ALA A 39 17.25 10.21 -13.23
C ALA A 39 18.17 11.38 -12.82
N GLN A 40 18.77 12.05 -13.79
CA GLN A 40 19.61 13.22 -13.57
C GLN A 40 18.82 14.36 -12.91
N ALA A 41 17.60 14.63 -13.35
CA ALA A 41 16.73 15.66 -12.75
C ALA A 41 16.37 15.35 -11.30
N MET A 42 16.30 14.05 -10.92
CA MET A 42 16.15 13.61 -9.53
C MET A 42 17.47 13.64 -8.73
N GLY A 43 18.57 14.09 -9.34
CA GLY A 43 19.90 14.12 -8.74
C GLY A 43 20.48 12.72 -8.48
N ILE A 44 20.18 11.74 -9.33
CA ILE A 44 20.83 10.42 -9.31
C ILE A 44 22.15 10.54 -10.05
N SER A 45 23.23 10.01 -9.46
CA SER A 45 24.55 10.07 -10.09
C SER A 45 24.63 9.18 -11.33
N ARG A 46 25.42 9.61 -12.31
CA ARG A 46 25.70 8.79 -13.51
C ARG A 46 26.31 7.45 -13.13
N ARG A 47 27.16 7.43 -12.11
CA ARG A 47 27.78 6.21 -11.59
C ARG A 47 26.74 5.19 -11.13
N THR A 48 25.76 5.61 -10.32
CA THR A 48 24.69 4.71 -9.85
C THR A 48 23.85 4.22 -11.02
N PHE A 49 23.44 5.10 -11.92
CA PHE A 49 22.67 4.73 -13.09
C PHE A 49 23.39 3.67 -13.96
N ASP A 50 24.66 3.91 -14.32
CA ASP A 50 25.46 3.01 -15.18
C ASP A 50 25.84 1.69 -14.50
N SER A 51 25.92 1.68 -13.16
CA SER A 51 26.19 0.43 -12.43
C SER A 51 24.98 -0.47 -12.28
N VAL A 52 23.77 0.09 -12.27
CA VAL A 52 22.53 -0.66 -11.99
C VAL A 52 21.77 -1.01 -13.27
N VAL A 53 21.49 -0.01 -14.10
CA VAL A 53 20.59 -0.18 -15.26
C VAL A 53 21.01 -1.32 -16.20
N PRO A 54 22.29 -1.47 -16.59
CA PRO A 54 22.70 -2.55 -17.48
C PRO A 54 22.56 -3.96 -16.90
N THR A 55 22.42 -4.08 -15.57
CA THR A 55 22.26 -5.39 -14.89
C THR A 55 20.83 -5.88 -14.87
N LEU A 56 19.87 -5.02 -15.21
CA LEU A 56 18.45 -5.34 -15.13
C LEU A 56 17.98 -6.08 -16.38
N THR A 57 17.18 -7.11 -16.18
CA THR A 57 16.52 -7.89 -17.24
C THR A 57 15.00 -7.83 -17.10
N PHE A 58 14.28 -7.92 -18.20
CA PHE A 58 12.83 -7.98 -18.17
C PHE A 58 12.33 -9.18 -17.36
N ASN A 59 11.24 -9.02 -16.62
CA ASN A 59 10.64 -10.06 -15.79
C ASN A 59 9.18 -10.35 -16.18
N PRO A 60 8.92 -11.33 -17.06
CA PRO A 60 7.56 -11.62 -17.52
C PRO A 60 6.62 -12.06 -16.39
N ARG A 61 7.15 -12.66 -15.32
CA ARG A 61 6.34 -13.07 -14.16
C ARG A 61 5.70 -11.88 -13.46
N VAL A 62 6.38 -10.73 -13.39
CA VAL A 62 5.85 -9.50 -12.84
C VAL A 62 4.65 -9.01 -13.66
N ILE A 63 4.72 -9.11 -14.99
CA ILE A 63 3.60 -8.72 -15.86
C ILE A 63 2.41 -9.66 -15.70
N GLU A 64 2.66 -10.96 -15.60
CA GLU A 64 1.60 -11.95 -15.33
C GLU A 64 0.85 -11.60 -14.02
N LEU A 65 1.58 -11.32 -12.94
CA LEU A 65 1.00 -10.96 -11.66
C LEU A 65 0.23 -9.64 -11.73
N ASP A 66 0.74 -8.64 -12.47
CA ASP A 66 0.07 -7.36 -12.65
C ASP A 66 -1.25 -7.50 -13.42
N ARG A 67 -1.29 -8.32 -14.45
CA ARG A 67 -2.48 -8.57 -15.28
C ARG A 67 -3.53 -9.43 -14.55
N ASN A 68 -3.09 -10.33 -13.68
CA ASN A 68 -3.94 -11.20 -12.88
C ASN A 68 -4.52 -10.51 -11.63
N GLN A 69 -4.20 -9.23 -11.39
CA GLN A 69 -4.89 -8.48 -10.35
C GLN A 69 -6.39 -8.43 -10.65
N PRO A 70 -7.27 -8.65 -9.63
CA PRO A 70 -8.69 -8.45 -9.80
C PRO A 70 -8.93 -7.07 -10.41
N GLY A 71 -9.50 -7.04 -11.61
CA GLY A 71 -9.84 -5.78 -12.26
C GLY A 71 -10.75 -4.98 -11.34
N THR A 72 -10.66 -3.67 -11.41
CA THR A 72 -11.64 -2.76 -10.80
C THR A 72 -12.94 -2.85 -11.59
N SER A 73 -13.57 -4.04 -11.59
CA SER A 73 -14.89 -4.20 -12.21
C SER A 73 -15.86 -3.29 -11.48
N THR A 74 -16.42 -2.34 -12.22
CA THR A 74 -17.42 -1.39 -11.71
C THR A 74 -18.79 -2.04 -11.49
N THR A 75 -18.96 -3.30 -11.92
CA THR A 75 -20.25 -4.02 -11.97
C THR A 75 -20.33 -5.21 -11.02
N SER A 76 -19.23 -5.65 -10.39
CA SER A 76 -19.31 -6.74 -9.42
C SER A 76 -19.87 -6.25 -8.08
N ALA A 77 -20.81 -7.01 -7.52
CA ALA A 77 -21.30 -6.80 -6.16
C ALA A 77 -20.11 -6.77 -5.18
N ILE A 78 -20.12 -5.80 -4.27
CA ILE A 78 -19.07 -5.71 -3.24
C ILE A 78 -19.23 -6.93 -2.33
N PRO A 79 -18.18 -7.73 -2.11
CA PRO A 79 -18.26 -8.89 -1.22
C PRO A 79 -18.57 -8.46 0.23
N ALA A 80 -19.08 -9.40 1.03
CA ALA A 80 -19.29 -9.16 2.45
C ALA A 80 -17.95 -8.90 3.18
N PHE A 81 -17.99 -8.01 4.15
CA PHE A 81 -16.82 -7.67 4.96
C PHE A 81 -16.47 -8.75 5.98
N ALA A 82 -17.47 -9.42 6.55
CA ALA A 82 -17.26 -10.38 7.63
C ALA A 82 -16.22 -11.47 7.30
N PRO A 83 -16.25 -12.16 6.14
CA PRO A 83 -15.22 -13.16 5.81
C PRO A 83 -13.82 -12.53 5.66
N TYR A 84 -13.73 -11.31 5.15
CA TYR A 84 -12.45 -10.59 5.06
C TYR A 84 -11.92 -10.22 6.44
N ARG A 85 -12.78 -9.72 7.34
CA ARG A 85 -12.44 -9.45 8.74
C ARG A 85 -11.91 -10.71 9.42
N ASP A 86 -12.63 -11.81 9.35
CA ASP A 86 -12.29 -13.06 10.04
C ASP A 86 -10.93 -13.63 9.58
N LYS A 87 -10.59 -13.44 8.32
CA LYS A 87 -9.27 -13.80 7.76
C LYS A 87 -8.13 -12.90 8.24
N HIS A 88 -8.40 -11.62 8.56
CA HIS A 88 -7.35 -10.62 8.81
C HIS A 88 -7.30 -10.15 10.27
N VAL A 89 -8.28 -10.50 11.09
CA VAL A 89 -8.35 -10.22 12.53
C VAL A 89 -8.60 -11.54 13.27
N ASP A 90 -7.84 -12.56 12.89
CA ASP A 90 -7.91 -13.88 13.50
C ASP A 90 -7.12 -13.97 14.81
N ALA A 91 -7.45 -14.98 15.63
CA ALA A 91 -6.83 -15.17 16.95
C ALA A 91 -5.31 -15.31 16.88
N ALA A 92 -4.78 -15.98 15.85
CA ALA A 92 -3.33 -16.17 15.71
C ALA A 92 -2.61 -14.85 15.43
N ARG A 93 -3.19 -13.98 14.59
CA ARG A 93 -2.65 -12.65 14.31
C ARG A 93 -2.75 -11.73 15.53
N ILE A 94 -3.88 -11.75 16.23
CA ILE A 94 -4.06 -11.00 17.47
C ILE A 94 -3.02 -11.41 18.52
N ASN A 95 -2.83 -12.69 18.75
CA ASN A 95 -1.88 -13.19 19.75
C ASN A 95 -0.44 -12.81 19.41
N ARG A 96 -0.02 -12.94 18.13
CA ARG A 96 1.29 -12.44 17.69
C ARG A 96 1.42 -10.94 17.89
N GLY A 97 0.37 -10.18 17.61
CA GLY A 97 0.33 -8.73 17.81
C GLY A 97 0.51 -8.35 19.29
N ARG A 98 -0.16 -9.04 20.19
CA ARG A 98 0.00 -8.83 21.65
C ARG A 98 1.41 -9.15 22.12
N THR A 99 2.01 -10.22 21.60
CA THR A 99 3.42 -10.54 21.89
C THR A 99 4.33 -9.42 21.43
N LYS A 100 4.20 -8.97 20.17
CA LYS A 100 4.99 -7.85 19.63
C LYS A 100 4.73 -6.53 20.37
N TYR A 101 3.50 -6.27 20.73
CA TYR A 101 3.13 -5.11 21.53
C TYR A 101 3.85 -5.09 22.88
N ALA A 102 3.89 -6.22 23.57
CA ALA A 102 4.58 -6.35 24.87
C ALA A 102 6.11 -6.26 24.72
N GLU A 103 6.68 -6.95 23.72
CA GLU A 103 8.14 -6.94 23.46
C GLU A 103 8.66 -5.54 23.12
N LEU A 104 7.92 -4.77 22.35
CA LEU A 104 8.33 -3.47 21.81
C LEU A 104 7.81 -2.28 22.61
N ARG A 105 7.16 -2.51 23.74
CA ARG A 105 6.45 -1.48 24.52
C ARG A 105 7.28 -0.22 24.80
N PRO A 106 8.55 -0.29 25.25
CA PRO A 106 9.33 0.93 25.51
C PRO A 106 9.59 1.75 24.24
N LEU A 107 9.82 1.10 23.12
CA LEU A 107 10.00 1.75 21.83
C LEU A 107 8.68 2.39 21.34
N LEU A 108 7.59 1.65 21.40
CA LEU A 108 6.26 2.10 20.96
C LEU A 108 5.79 3.32 21.76
N ALA A 109 5.99 3.32 23.09
CA ALA A 109 5.62 4.44 23.95
C ALA A 109 6.41 5.72 23.60
N ARG A 110 7.71 5.60 23.29
CA ARG A 110 8.53 6.72 22.83
C ARG A 110 7.99 7.29 21.52
N ILE A 111 7.72 6.42 20.53
CA ILE A 111 7.22 6.85 19.21
C ILE A 111 5.82 7.49 19.35
N GLU A 112 4.93 6.93 20.17
CA GLU A 112 3.61 7.53 20.45
C GLU A 112 3.75 8.91 21.12
N ALA A 113 4.65 9.05 22.08
CA ALA A 113 4.91 10.35 22.74
C ALA A 113 5.35 11.42 21.72
N GLU A 114 6.15 11.06 20.73
CA GLU A 114 6.62 11.97 19.68
C GLU A 114 5.54 12.29 18.65
N THR A 115 4.82 11.27 18.18
CA THR A 115 3.94 11.39 17.00
C THR A 115 2.45 11.53 17.34
N GLY A 116 2.04 11.05 18.50
CA GLY A 116 0.64 10.93 18.89
C GLY A 116 -0.10 9.75 18.24
N VAL A 117 0.61 8.91 17.48
CA VAL A 117 0.05 7.70 16.86
C VAL A 117 0.04 6.58 17.91
N PRO A 118 -1.11 5.96 18.21
CA PRO A 118 -1.18 4.95 19.27
C PRO A 118 -0.28 3.74 19.01
N GLU A 119 0.36 3.25 20.06
CA GLU A 119 1.22 2.06 20.05
C GLU A 119 0.57 0.89 19.27
N ALA A 120 -0.67 0.57 19.61
CA ALA A 120 -1.40 -0.54 18.99
C ALA A 120 -1.70 -0.31 17.50
N MET A 121 -1.82 0.93 17.05
CA MET A 121 -2.03 1.25 15.64
C MET A 121 -0.78 0.92 14.81
N MET A 122 0.41 1.25 15.31
CA MET A 122 1.68 0.89 14.68
C MET A 122 1.83 -0.63 14.55
N VAL A 123 1.53 -1.37 15.62
CA VAL A 123 1.57 -2.84 15.65
C VAL A 123 0.53 -3.45 14.70
N ALA A 124 -0.67 -2.84 14.60
CA ALA A 124 -1.71 -3.31 13.68
C ALA A 124 -1.31 -3.18 12.22
N ILE A 125 -0.68 -2.06 11.81
CA ILE A 125 -0.13 -1.91 10.44
C ILE A 125 0.96 -2.95 10.20
N TYR A 126 1.93 -3.10 11.11
CA TYR A 126 2.98 -4.11 11.00
C TYR A 126 2.41 -5.52 10.82
N GLY A 127 1.39 -5.88 11.62
CA GLY A 127 0.70 -7.15 11.48
C GLY A 127 -0.10 -7.29 10.20
N LYS A 128 -0.73 -6.22 9.74
CA LYS A 128 -1.55 -6.22 8.53
C LYS A 128 -0.71 -6.35 7.26
N GLU A 129 0.43 -5.66 7.19
CA GLU A 129 1.28 -5.62 6.01
C GLU A 129 2.10 -6.89 5.82
N THR A 130 2.77 -7.35 6.87
CA THR A 130 3.76 -8.43 6.75
C THR A 130 3.53 -9.58 7.72
N ASN A 131 2.39 -9.60 8.45
CA ASN A 131 2.15 -10.56 9.51
C ASN A 131 3.31 -10.59 10.52
N TYR A 132 3.71 -9.40 10.96
CA TYR A 132 4.84 -9.18 11.89
C TYR A 132 6.16 -9.69 11.32
N GLY A 133 6.45 -9.36 10.08
CA GLY A 133 7.69 -9.70 9.39
C GLY A 133 7.77 -11.11 8.83
N SER A 134 6.70 -11.92 8.95
CA SER A 134 6.70 -13.30 8.46
C SER A 134 6.79 -13.40 6.93
N TYR A 135 6.35 -12.38 6.21
CA TYR A 135 6.40 -12.33 4.75
C TYR A 135 6.51 -10.88 4.24
N MET A 136 7.56 -10.59 3.48
CA MET A 136 7.83 -9.24 2.95
C MET A 136 7.98 -9.21 1.43
N GLY A 137 7.78 -10.36 0.76
CA GLY A 137 8.06 -10.53 -0.67
C GLY A 137 9.55 -10.81 -0.96
N ASP A 138 9.79 -11.35 -2.16
CA ASP A 138 11.08 -11.86 -2.61
C ASP A 138 11.50 -11.34 -3.99
N PHE A 139 10.74 -10.41 -4.56
CA PHE A 139 11.04 -9.80 -5.85
C PHE A 139 12.12 -8.74 -5.73
N ASP A 140 13.06 -8.75 -6.69
CA ASP A 140 14.02 -7.66 -6.88
C ASP A 140 13.28 -6.38 -7.28
N LEU A 141 13.32 -5.34 -6.44
CA LEU A 141 12.53 -4.12 -6.63
C LEU A 141 12.94 -3.34 -7.89
N PRO A 142 14.24 -2.99 -8.11
CA PRO A 142 14.61 -2.27 -9.32
C PRO A 142 14.20 -3.01 -10.60
N ARG A 143 14.38 -4.33 -10.65
CA ARG A 143 14.00 -5.15 -11.80
C ARG A 143 12.48 -5.17 -12.01
N SER A 144 11.71 -5.35 -10.95
CA SER A 144 10.25 -5.42 -11.00
C SER A 144 9.63 -4.09 -11.43
N LEU A 145 10.09 -3.00 -10.82
CA LEU A 145 9.58 -1.66 -11.12
C LEU A 145 9.97 -1.19 -12.52
N ALA A 146 11.21 -1.48 -12.96
CA ALA A 146 11.65 -1.24 -14.33
C ALA A 146 10.78 -2.00 -15.35
N THR A 147 10.46 -3.27 -15.06
CA THR A 147 9.60 -4.11 -15.89
C THR A 147 8.19 -3.53 -16.01
N LEU A 148 7.57 -3.12 -14.90
CA LEU A 148 6.24 -2.52 -14.88
C LEU A 148 6.21 -1.14 -15.57
N ALA A 149 7.29 -0.37 -15.44
CA ALA A 149 7.43 0.90 -16.14
C ALA A 149 7.52 0.68 -17.67
N TYR A 150 8.30 -0.30 -18.12
CA TYR A 150 8.43 -0.63 -19.53
C TYR A 150 7.12 -1.14 -20.14
N GLU A 151 6.41 -2.06 -19.46
CA GLU A 151 5.11 -2.58 -19.93
C GLU A 151 4.09 -1.46 -20.17
N GLY A 152 4.05 -0.46 -19.32
CA GLY A 152 3.42 0.82 -19.62
C GLY A 152 2.00 1.03 -19.11
N ARG A 153 1.26 0.02 -18.62
CA ARG A 153 -0.13 0.16 -18.13
C ARG A 153 -0.29 1.23 -17.04
N ARG A 154 0.70 1.34 -16.15
CA ARG A 154 0.79 2.36 -15.10
C ARG A 154 2.15 3.05 -15.12
N ARG A 155 2.65 3.37 -16.32
CA ARG A 155 4.02 3.86 -16.55
C ARG A 155 4.44 5.01 -15.64
N PRO A 156 3.67 6.12 -15.51
CA PRO A 156 4.11 7.24 -14.67
C PRO A 156 4.37 6.84 -13.22
N LEU A 157 3.56 5.95 -12.66
CA LEU A 157 3.74 5.44 -11.30
C LEU A 157 5.04 4.62 -11.20
N PHE A 158 5.14 3.57 -11.99
CA PHE A 158 6.26 2.63 -11.85
C PHE A 158 7.60 3.19 -12.30
N GLU A 159 7.60 4.13 -13.25
CA GLU A 159 8.80 4.88 -13.61
C GLU A 159 9.29 5.73 -12.44
N GLY A 160 8.39 6.44 -11.75
CA GLY A 160 8.72 7.20 -10.56
C GLY A 160 9.27 6.31 -9.43
N GLU A 161 8.66 5.15 -9.19
CA GLU A 161 9.13 4.21 -8.17
C GLU A 161 10.46 3.54 -8.55
N PHE A 162 10.67 3.22 -9.82
CA PHE A 162 11.97 2.74 -10.31
C PHE A 162 13.08 3.77 -10.08
N LEU A 163 12.85 5.02 -10.47
CA LEU A 163 13.83 6.10 -10.23
C LEU A 163 14.07 6.32 -8.74
N ALA A 164 13.04 6.17 -7.92
CA ALA A 164 13.19 6.23 -6.46
C ALA A 164 14.10 5.11 -5.92
N THR A 165 14.05 3.88 -6.48
CA THR A 165 15.01 2.82 -6.09
C THR A 165 16.44 3.18 -6.46
N LEU A 166 16.66 3.76 -7.65
CA LEU A 166 17.99 4.25 -8.03
C LEU A 166 18.48 5.35 -7.09
N LYS A 167 17.58 6.25 -6.66
CA LYS A 167 17.91 7.30 -5.69
C LYS A 167 18.24 6.72 -4.29
N MET A 168 17.58 5.66 -3.86
CA MET A 168 17.93 4.96 -2.63
C MET A 168 19.35 4.37 -2.71
N LEU A 169 19.69 3.71 -3.81
CA LEU A 169 21.03 3.18 -4.06
C LEU A 169 22.08 4.28 -4.09
N ASP A 170 21.79 5.40 -4.73
CA ASP A 170 22.67 6.57 -4.80
C ASP A 170 22.95 7.19 -3.40
N ARG A 171 22.00 7.02 -2.47
CA ARG A 171 22.14 7.40 -1.05
C ARG A 171 22.75 6.29 -0.17
N GLY A 172 23.21 5.19 -0.77
CA GLY A 172 23.89 4.10 -0.06
C GLY A 172 22.96 3.05 0.57
N TYR A 173 21.68 3.00 0.17
CA TYR A 173 20.82 1.88 0.59
C TYR A 173 21.36 0.57 -0.02
N PRO A 174 21.51 -0.52 0.79
CA PRO A 174 22.09 -1.76 0.29
C PRO A 174 21.26 -2.39 -0.83
N ARG A 175 21.90 -2.72 -1.95
CA ARG A 175 21.24 -3.28 -3.14
C ARG A 175 20.51 -4.59 -2.85
N GLU A 176 21.11 -5.43 -2.03
CA GLU A 176 20.58 -6.73 -1.61
C GLU A 176 19.34 -6.63 -0.71
N GLN A 177 19.11 -5.49 -0.11
CA GLN A 177 17.93 -5.22 0.71
C GLN A 177 16.74 -4.63 -0.10
N LEU A 178 16.96 -4.27 -1.37
CA LEU A 178 15.88 -3.82 -2.26
C LEU A 178 15.10 -5.01 -2.81
N VAL A 179 14.48 -5.75 -1.90
CA VAL A 179 13.65 -6.93 -2.17
C VAL A 179 12.29 -6.75 -1.49
N GLY A 180 11.20 -7.08 -2.19
CA GLY A 180 9.85 -6.88 -1.68
C GLY A 180 8.78 -7.51 -2.55
N SER A 181 7.61 -6.88 -2.64
CA SER A 181 6.53 -7.34 -3.49
C SER A 181 6.84 -7.10 -4.98
N TRP A 182 6.20 -7.85 -5.85
CA TRP A 182 6.32 -7.67 -7.30
C TRP A 182 5.92 -6.25 -7.78
N ALA A 183 5.10 -5.53 -7.01
CA ALA A 183 4.63 -4.17 -7.31
C ALA A 183 5.45 -3.06 -6.61
N GLY A 184 6.56 -3.40 -5.95
CA GLY A 184 7.50 -2.43 -5.41
C GLY A 184 7.34 -2.10 -3.92
N ALA A 185 6.36 -2.66 -3.22
CA ALA A 185 6.23 -2.48 -1.77
C ALA A 185 7.28 -3.32 -1.03
N PHE A 186 7.96 -2.75 -0.01
CA PHE A 186 9.05 -3.44 0.68
C PHE A 186 9.16 -3.09 2.17
N GLY A 187 9.92 -3.94 2.87
CA GLY A 187 10.14 -3.83 4.30
C GLY A 187 8.90 -4.16 5.14
N TYR A 188 9.00 -4.06 6.43
CA TYR A 188 7.89 -4.34 7.35
C TYR A 188 6.66 -3.46 7.10
N PRO A 189 6.81 -2.15 6.77
CA PRO A 189 5.66 -1.28 6.50
C PRO A 189 5.12 -1.39 5.06
N GLN A 190 5.73 -2.19 4.18
CA GLN A 190 5.37 -2.30 2.77
C GLN A 190 5.30 -0.94 2.07
N PHE A 191 6.28 -0.09 2.31
CA PHE A 191 6.40 1.21 1.64
C PHE A 191 6.82 1.04 0.18
N LEU A 192 6.33 1.92 -0.68
CA LEU A 192 6.93 2.15 -1.98
C LEU A 192 8.25 2.93 -1.83
N PRO A 193 9.21 2.79 -2.75
CA PRO A 193 10.49 3.50 -2.69
C PRO A 193 10.38 5.02 -2.52
N SER A 194 9.44 5.66 -3.22
CA SER A 194 9.18 7.10 -3.08
C SER A 194 8.65 7.48 -1.70
N VAL A 195 7.85 6.61 -1.08
CA VAL A 195 7.35 6.79 0.29
C VAL A 195 8.50 6.65 1.28
N TYR A 196 9.36 5.64 1.09
CA TYR A 196 10.58 5.46 1.89
C TYR A 196 11.46 6.72 1.86
N LEU A 197 11.80 7.24 0.69
CA LEU A 197 12.64 8.42 0.53
C LEU A 197 12.10 9.66 1.26
N ARG A 198 10.80 9.75 1.42
CA ARG A 198 10.11 10.89 2.03
C ARG A 198 9.85 10.70 3.51
N LEU A 199 9.51 9.50 3.96
CA LEU A 199 8.88 9.26 5.27
C LEU A 199 9.59 8.25 6.16
N ALA A 200 10.60 7.50 5.66
CA ALA A 200 11.33 6.58 6.50
C ALA A 200 12.07 7.32 7.63
N LYS A 201 12.10 6.71 8.81
CA LYS A 201 12.72 7.22 10.03
C LYS A 201 13.69 6.20 10.61
N ASP A 202 14.81 6.70 11.07
CA ASP A 202 15.71 6.00 11.96
C ASP A 202 15.06 5.95 13.35
N GLY A 203 14.64 4.78 13.76
CA GLY A 203 13.90 4.54 15.01
C GLY A 203 14.80 4.03 16.14
N ASP A 204 15.97 3.45 15.83
CA ASP A 204 16.94 2.95 16.82
C ASP A 204 18.14 3.88 16.99
N GLY A 205 18.33 4.89 16.14
CA GLY A 205 19.35 5.91 16.25
C GLY A 205 20.72 5.49 15.69
N ASP A 206 20.75 4.49 14.80
CA ASP A 206 22.00 4.00 14.17
C ASP A 206 22.46 4.87 12.99
N GLY A 207 21.69 5.88 12.62
CA GLY A 207 21.93 6.81 11.50
C GLY A 207 21.38 6.34 10.17
N ARG A 208 20.57 5.27 10.15
CA ARG A 208 19.95 4.69 8.95
C ARG A 208 18.49 4.36 9.20
N ALA A 209 17.66 4.43 8.18
CA ALA A 209 16.27 4.01 8.27
C ALA A 209 16.10 2.66 7.56
N ASN A 210 16.46 1.55 8.23
CA ASN A 210 16.38 0.22 7.65
C ASN A 210 15.03 -0.46 7.93
N ILE A 211 14.00 -0.09 7.21
CA ILE A 211 12.64 -0.61 7.39
C ILE A 211 12.47 -2.11 7.06
N ARG A 212 13.51 -2.77 6.55
CA ARG A 212 13.47 -4.19 6.20
C ARG A 212 13.94 -5.11 7.32
N THR A 213 14.91 -4.68 8.12
CA THR A 213 15.52 -5.53 9.15
C THR A 213 15.43 -4.95 10.56
N SER A 214 15.13 -3.64 10.70
CA SER A 214 14.90 -2.98 11.98
C SER A 214 13.39 -2.78 12.23
N GLU A 215 12.85 -3.43 13.27
CA GLU A 215 11.48 -3.19 13.72
C GLU A 215 11.31 -1.76 14.24
N ALA A 216 12.37 -1.20 14.84
CA ALA A 216 12.35 0.16 15.35
C ALA A 216 12.17 1.19 14.24
N ASP A 217 12.92 1.06 13.14
CA ASP A 217 12.81 1.94 11.99
C ASP A 217 11.46 1.79 11.28
N ALA A 218 10.99 0.55 11.16
CA ALA A 218 9.71 0.29 10.55
C ALA A 218 8.56 0.91 11.32
N LEU A 219 8.53 0.75 12.65
CA LEU A 219 7.47 1.33 13.51
C LEU A 219 7.55 2.84 13.55
N ALA A 220 8.76 3.40 13.66
CA ALA A 220 8.96 4.85 13.58
C ALA A 220 8.54 5.41 12.21
N SER A 221 8.79 4.69 11.13
CA SER A 221 8.38 5.05 9.77
C SER A 221 6.87 4.99 9.59
N ILE A 222 6.19 3.94 10.12
CA ILE A 222 4.73 3.84 10.13
C ILE A 222 4.13 5.04 10.88
N ALA A 223 4.62 5.32 12.08
CA ALA A 223 4.14 6.44 12.87
C ALA A 223 4.36 7.78 12.17
N ASN A 224 5.53 7.99 11.57
CA ASN A 224 5.83 9.19 10.80
C ASN A 224 4.89 9.35 9.59
N TYR A 225 4.56 8.24 8.90
CA TYR A 225 3.57 8.28 7.81
C TYR A 225 2.22 8.81 8.31
N PHE A 226 1.70 8.27 9.42
CA PHE A 226 0.43 8.69 9.99
C PHE A 226 0.49 10.15 10.47
N TYR A 227 1.56 10.53 11.16
CA TYR A 227 1.77 11.89 11.64
C TYR A 227 1.78 12.91 10.48
N GLN A 228 2.56 12.65 9.43
CA GLN A 228 2.63 13.51 8.25
C GLN A 228 1.34 13.51 7.42
N SER A 229 0.52 12.49 7.54
CA SER A 229 -0.81 12.39 6.91
C SER A 229 -1.91 13.05 7.74
N GLY A 230 -1.57 13.68 8.87
CA GLY A 230 -2.50 14.45 9.69
C GLY A 230 -3.22 13.67 10.77
N TRP A 231 -2.59 12.62 11.31
CA TRP A 231 -3.11 11.91 12.48
C TRP A 231 -3.33 12.87 13.66
N ARG A 232 -4.50 12.81 14.26
CA ARG A 232 -4.88 13.64 15.40
C ARG A 232 -4.69 12.87 16.69
N ARG A 233 -3.78 13.37 17.55
CA ARG A 233 -3.53 12.80 18.88
C ARG A 233 -4.81 12.79 19.71
N GLY A 234 -5.07 11.69 20.40
CA GLY A 234 -6.23 11.54 21.29
C GLY A 234 -7.57 11.31 20.61
N GLU A 235 -7.63 11.33 19.26
CA GLU A 235 -8.80 10.90 18.50
C GLU A 235 -8.61 9.45 18.06
N GLY A 236 -9.59 8.57 18.32
CA GLY A 236 -9.58 7.19 17.84
C GLY A 236 -9.80 7.12 16.33
N TRP A 237 -9.62 5.94 15.72
CA TRP A 237 -9.91 5.71 14.30
C TRP A 237 -11.41 5.63 13.99
N GLY A 238 -12.20 5.19 14.97
CA GLY A 238 -13.62 4.90 14.87
C GLY A 238 -14.03 3.82 15.86
N PHE A 239 -15.27 3.40 15.81
CA PHE A 239 -15.81 2.33 16.67
C PHE A 239 -17.07 1.70 16.09
N ALA A 240 -17.38 0.47 16.54
CA ALA A 240 -18.56 -0.26 16.13
C ALA A 240 -19.83 0.30 16.77
N VAL A 241 -20.89 0.40 15.97
CA VAL A 241 -22.19 0.91 16.39
C VAL A 241 -23.35 0.00 15.97
N SER A 242 -24.46 0.11 16.71
CA SER A 242 -25.76 -0.37 16.28
C SER A 242 -26.50 0.76 15.58
N VAL A 243 -27.01 0.46 14.39
CA VAL A 243 -27.73 1.41 13.53
C VAL A 243 -29.20 1.05 13.55
N PRO A 244 -30.12 1.99 13.92
CA PRO A 244 -31.54 1.71 13.93
C PRO A 244 -32.08 1.45 12.52
N ALA A 245 -33.01 0.52 12.38
CA ALA A 245 -33.63 0.19 11.10
C ALA A 245 -34.36 1.42 10.48
N SER A 246 -34.86 2.31 11.35
CA SER A 246 -35.54 3.56 10.97
C SER A 246 -34.65 4.66 10.42
N LEU A 247 -33.32 4.50 10.44
CA LEU A 247 -32.39 5.50 9.92
C LEU A 247 -32.65 5.74 8.43
N ASP A 248 -32.90 6.98 8.04
CA ASP A 248 -32.98 7.38 6.63
C ASP A 248 -31.58 7.46 6.03
N ARG A 249 -31.17 6.38 5.37
CA ARG A 249 -29.84 6.29 4.74
C ARG A 249 -29.68 7.19 3.53
N THR A 250 -30.78 7.55 2.87
CA THR A 250 -30.77 8.47 1.73
C THR A 250 -30.48 9.89 2.20
N ALA A 251 -31.07 10.30 3.31
CA ALA A 251 -30.84 11.63 3.88
C ALA A 251 -29.41 11.85 4.35
N ILE A 252 -28.70 10.79 4.77
CA ILE A 252 -27.30 10.87 5.21
C ILE A 252 -26.27 10.46 4.16
N ALA A 253 -26.69 10.09 2.94
CA ALA A 253 -25.76 9.68 1.88
C ALA A 253 -24.74 10.79 1.58
N THR A 254 -23.47 10.38 1.35
CA THR A 254 -22.44 11.35 1.02
C THR A 254 -22.73 12.10 -0.27
N LYS A 255 -22.42 13.39 -0.27
CA LYS A 255 -22.42 14.24 -1.46
C LYS A 255 -21.00 14.69 -1.84
N LEU A 256 -20.02 14.22 -1.09
CA LEU A 256 -18.61 14.61 -1.29
C LEU A 256 -17.98 13.74 -2.36
N ASN A 257 -17.39 14.39 -3.34
CA ASN A 257 -16.50 13.73 -4.29
C ASN A 257 -15.05 13.88 -3.75
N SER A 258 -14.46 12.78 -3.29
CA SER A 258 -13.09 12.80 -2.83
C SER A 258 -12.14 12.60 -4.02
N PRO A 259 -11.18 13.51 -4.26
CA PRO A 259 -10.20 13.34 -5.32
C PRO A 259 -9.25 12.16 -5.05
N ARG A 260 -9.11 11.79 -3.78
CA ARG A 260 -8.33 10.64 -3.33
C ARG A 260 -9.25 9.55 -2.84
N CYS A 261 -9.08 8.32 -3.32
CA CYS A 261 -9.91 7.17 -2.99
C CYS A 261 -11.43 7.37 -3.24
N PRO A 262 -11.90 7.91 -4.38
CA PRO A 262 -13.29 8.34 -4.56
C PRO A 262 -14.28 7.21 -4.29
N ARG A 263 -14.06 6.01 -4.84
CA ARG A 263 -14.93 4.83 -4.66
C ARG A 263 -15.05 4.36 -3.21
N VAL A 264 -14.03 4.60 -2.41
CA VAL A 264 -14.01 4.23 -0.98
C VAL A 264 -14.94 5.15 -0.21
N PHE A 265 -14.85 6.45 -0.47
CA PHE A 265 -15.67 7.47 0.19
C PHE A 265 -17.14 7.49 -0.27
N GLU A 266 -17.48 6.99 -1.45
CA GLU A 266 -18.87 6.81 -1.89
C GLU A 266 -19.70 5.93 -0.94
N ARG A 267 -19.04 5.05 -0.19
CA ARG A 267 -19.69 4.17 0.79
C ARG A 267 -19.83 4.77 2.18
N HIS A 268 -19.31 5.96 2.40
CA HIS A 268 -19.43 6.67 3.67
C HIS A 268 -20.65 7.58 3.65
N SER A 269 -21.25 7.80 4.80
CA SER A 269 -22.27 8.83 4.96
C SER A 269 -21.65 10.24 4.89
N GLN A 270 -22.50 11.25 4.98
CA GLN A 270 -22.07 12.61 5.33
C GLN A 270 -21.37 12.61 6.69
N TRP A 271 -20.48 13.61 6.88
CA TRP A 271 -19.88 13.90 8.18
C TRP A 271 -20.93 14.51 9.11
N LYS A 272 -21.07 13.95 10.31
CA LYS A 272 -21.90 14.47 11.38
C LYS A 272 -21.14 14.39 12.71
N SER A 273 -21.49 15.29 13.64
CA SER A 273 -20.98 15.23 14.99
C SER A 273 -21.51 13.99 15.75
N MET A 274 -20.84 13.59 16.82
CA MET A 274 -21.30 12.49 17.67
C MET A 274 -22.67 12.78 18.29
N ASP A 275 -22.97 14.06 18.60
CA ASP A 275 -24.27 14.45 19.13
C ASP A 275 -25.38 14.30 18.07
N GLU A 276 -25.11 14.65 16.80
CA GLU A 276 -26.05 14.40 15.70
C GLU A 276 -26.27 12.90 15.47
N TRP A 277 -25.19 12.08 15.51
CA TRP A 277 -25.32 10.62 15.37
C TRP A 277 -26.16 10.02 16.51
N ARG A 278 -25.95 10.51 17.75
CA ARG A 278 -26.73 10.10 18.91
C ARG A 278 -28.22 10.49 18.75
N ALA A 279 -28.50 11.68 18.27
CA ALA A 279 -29.87 12.15 17.99
C ALA A 279 -30.58 11.30 16.89
N LEU A 280 -29.84 10.71 15.96
CA LEU A 280 -30.34 9.78 14.96
C LEU A 280 -30.56 8.35 15.49
N GLY A 281 -30.36 8.12 16.80
CA GLY A 281 -30.57 6.82 17.45
C GLY A 281 -29.41 5.81 17.27
N ILE A 282 -28.27 6.24 16.76
CA ILE A 282 -27.06 5.41 16.73
C ILE A 282 -26.60 5.15 18.17
N THR A 283 -26.10 3.93 18.44
CA THR A 283 -25.57 3.57 19.77
C THR A 283 -24.25 2.79 19.65
N PRO A 284 -23.24 3.10 20.48
CA PRO A 284 -22.01 2.31 20.52
C PRO A 284 -22.30 0.85 20.89
N ARG A 285 -21.64 -0.10 20.25
CA ARG A 285 -21.73 -1.51 20.64
C ARG A 285 -20.89 -1.86 21.87
N SER A 286 -19.87 -1.07 22.13
CA SER A 286 -19.01 -1.19 23.32
C SER A 286 -18.32 0.15 23.55
N GLY A 287 -17.95 0.42 24.82
CA GLY A 287 -17.25 1.64 25.17
C GLY A 287 -18.16 2.86 25.40
N VAL A 288 -17.53 4.01 25.43
CA VAL A 288 -18.17 5.32 25.72
C VAL A 288 -18.17 6.14 24.44
N TRP A 289 -19.18 7.00 24.28
CA TRP A 289 -19.19 7.97 23.21
C TRP A 289 -17.96 8.89 23.27
N PRO A 290 -17.30 9.17 22.15
CA PRO A 290 -16.36 10.28 22.05
C PRO A 290 -17.03 11.62 22.39
N ARG A 291 -16.24 12.69 22.46
CA ARG A 291 -16.78 14.05 22.65
C ARG A 291 -17.86 14.34 21.60
N GLY A 292 -18.93 15.03 22.03
CA GLY A 292 -20.09 15.33 21.21
C GLY A 292 -19.76 16.10 19.91
N ASP A 293 -18.73 16.94 19.94
CA ASP A 293 -18.23 17.75 18.83
C ASP A 293 -17.28 17.00 17.86
N THR A 294 -16.91 15.76 18.17
CA THR A 294 -16.11 14.92 17.25
C THR A 294 -16.94 14.53 16.03
N PHE A 295 -16.40 14.73 14.84
CA PHE A 295 -17.06 14.37 13.58
C PHE A 295 -16.70 12.97 13.13
N ALA A 296 -17.68 12.26 12.56
CA ALA A 296 -17.51 10.94 11.97
C ALA A 296 -18.41 10.73 10.74
N THR A 297 -18.06 9.75 9.95
CA THR A 297 -18.92 9.18 8.89
C THR A 297 -19.39 7.80 9.31
N LEU A 298 -20.57 7.39 8.90
CA LEU A 298 -21.07 6.02 9.07
C LEU A 298 -20.74 5.19 7.84
N ILE A 299 -20.30 3.93 8.09
CA ILE A 299 -20.26 2.86 7.09
C ILE A 299 -20.94 1.61 7.63
N GLU A 300 -21.72 0.94 6.79
CA GLU A 300 -22.35 -0.36 7.05
C GLU A 300 -21.76 -1.38 6.04
N PRO A 301 -20.60 -1.98 6.34
CA PRO A 301 -19.84 -2.75 5.34
C PRO A 301 -20.55 -4.04 4.88
N ASP A 302 -21.39 -4.63 5.73
CA ASP A 302 -22.21 -5.81 5.45
C ASP A 302 -23.71 -5.45 5.23
N GLY A 303 -23.99 -4.15 5.03
CA GLY A 303 -25.33 -3.65 4.76
C GLY A 303 -26.17 -3.33 6.00
N PRO A 304 -27.44 -2.91 5.79
CA PRO A 304 -28.38 -2.60 6.86
C PRO A 304 -28.60 -3.80 7.81
N ASN A 305 -28.80 -3.51 9.09
CA ASN A 305 -29.01 -4.49 10.16
C ASN A 305 -27.76 -5.30 10.58
N ALA A 306 -26.62 -5.07 9.93
CA ALA A 306 -25.31 -5.55 10.38
C ALA A 306 -24.62 -4.53 11.31
N THR A 307 -23.37 -4.82 11.70
CA THR A 307 -22.57 -3.87 12.48
C THR A 307 -22.20 -2.67 11.62
N GLY A 308 -22.62 -1.47 12.06
CA GLY A 308 -22.11 -0.21 11.51
C GLY A 308 -20.83 0.23 12.21
N TYR A 309 -20.13 1.18 11.60
CA TYR A 309 -18.95 1.82 12.19
C TYR A 309 -19.03 3.33 12.00
N LEU A 310 -18.82 4.08 13.07
CA LEU A 310 -18.55 5.50 12.98
C LEU A 310 -17.04 5.72 12.89
N LEU A 311 -16.61 6.40 11.83
CA LEU A 311 -15.23 6.55 11.41
C LEU A 311 -14.81 8.01 11.49
N THR A 312 -13.81 8.31 12.31
CA THR A 312 -13.33 9.68 12.58
C THR A 312 -12.41 10.22 11.49
N GLY A 313 -11.83 11.41 11.72
CA GLY A 313 -10.80 11.98 10.85
C GLY A 313 -9.57 11.09 10.72
N ASN A 314 -9.20 10.38 11.77
CA ASN A 314 -8.06 9.47 11.76
C ASN A 314 -8.25 8.23 10.86
N TYR A 315 -9.49 7.84 10.60
CA TYR A 315 -9.74 6.78 9.61
C TYR A 315 -9.32 7.17 8.18
N LYS A 316 -9.42 8.46 7.83
CA LYS A 316 -8.90 8.95 6.53
C LYS A 316 -7.40 8.73 6.41
N VAL A 317 -6.66 8.90 7.50
CA VAL A 317 -5.21 8.65 7.52
C VAL A 317 -4.89 7.17 7.23
N ILE A 318 -5.71 6.25 7.77
CA ILE A 318 -5.58 4.83 7.46
C ILE A 318 -5.90 4.56 5.97
N LEU A 319 -6.91 5.22 5.41
CA LEU A 319 -7.24 5.11 3.98
C LEU A 319 -6.16 5.73 3.08
N ASP A 320 -5.42 6.73 3.55
CA ASP A 320 -4.27 7.28 2.84
C ASP A 320 -3.13 6.28 2.70
N TYR A 321 -2.98 5.39 3.69
CA TYR A 321 -2.04 4.28 3.63
C TYR A 321 -2.48 3.23 2.60
N ASN A 322 -3.76 2.87 2.61
CA ASN A 322 -4.33 1.93 1.65
C ASN A 322 -5.81 2.26 1.37
N CYS A 323 -6.13 2.61 0.13
CA CYS A 323 -7.47 3.00 -0.35
C CYS A 323 -8.48 1.84 -0.34
N SER A 324 -8.72 1.22 0.81
CA SER A 324 -9.69 0.15 0.98
C SER A 324 -10.40 0.22 2.33
N ASN A 325 -11.73 0.32 2.33
CA ASN A 325 -12.51 0.26 3.57
C ASN A 325 -12.30 -1.04 4.33
N PHE A 326 -12.16 -2.16 3.64
CA PHE A 326 -11.91 -3.44 4.28
C PHE A 326 -10.53 -3.48 4.96
N TYR A 327 -9.53 -2.91 4.30
CA TYR A 327 -8.22 -2.72 4.91
C TYR A 327 -8.31 -1.83 6.15
N GLY A 328 -8.86 -0.64 6.03
CA GLY A 328 -8.93 0.33 7.13
C GLY A 328 -9.69 -0.20 8.35
N LEU A 329 -10.86 -0.84 8.13
CA LEU A 329 -11.62 -1.46 9.21
C LEU A 329 -10.84 -2.58 9.91
N THR A 330 -10.14 -3.45 9.14
CA THR A 330 -9.36 -4.52 9.77
C THR A 330 -8.13 -4.02 10.51
N VAL A 331 -7.48 -2.94 10.05
CA VAL A 331 -6.40 -2.28 10.80
C VAL A 331 -6.92 -1.72 12.12
N GLY A 332 -8.04 -0.97 12.10
CA GLY A 332 -8.64 -0.43 13.32
C GLY A 332 -9.05 -1.53 14.31
N LEU A 333 -9.75 -2.56 13.82
CA LEU A 333 -10.16 -3.70 14.66
C LEU A 333 -8.98 -4.49 15.23
N LEU A 334 -7.90 -4.66 14.45
CA LEU A 334 -6.69 -5.32 14.93
C LEU A 334 -5.98 -4.47 15.98
N SER A 335 -5.92 -3.15 15.79
CA SER A 335 -5.40 -2.21 16.80
C SER A 335 -6.15 -2.32 18.12
N ASP A 336 -7.50 -2.33 18.08
CA ASP A 336 -8.33 -2.49 19.28
C ASP A 336 -8.14 -3.85 19.96
N ALA A 337 -7.89 -4.91 19.17
CA ALA A 337 -7.70 -6.27 19.72
C ALA A 337 -6.32 -6.49 20.33
N VAL A 338 -5.29 -5.84 19.80
CA VAL A 338 -3.91 -5.96 20.28
C VAL A 338 -3.68 -5.20 21.58
N SER A 339 -4.38 -4.07 21.79
CA SER A 339 -4.25 -3.23 22.98
C SER A 339 -4.94 -3.78 24.24
N ARG A 340 -5.74 -4.83 24.11
CA ARG A 340 -6.48 -5.51 25.20
C ARG A 340 -5.71 -6.72 25.69
#